data_34899dee1b5c422831cc0243bf5a7549
#
_entry.id   34899dee1b5c422831cc0243bf5a7549
#
_cell.length_a   1.000
_cell.length_b   1.000
_cell.length_c   1.000
_cell.angle_alpha   90.00
_cell.angle_beta   90.00
_cell.angle_gamma   90.00
#
_symmetry.space_group_name_H-M   'P 1'
#
loop_
_entity.id
_entity.type
_entity.pdbx_description
1 polymer ?
#
loop_
_entity_poly.entity_id
_entity_poly.type
_entity_poly.pdbx_seq_one_letter_code
_entity_poly.pdbx_strand_id
1 'polypeptide(L)'
;MIPDRVTLVDVGPRDGLQNEAQPVAWAHKVELVHRLQAAGLREIETTSYVSPKWVPQMADNAQVMQHITRQPGVRYSVLVPNMQGLMAALAGVDAANPATRLDEVVVFGSASQAFSQRNINCSIEESIDRFAPVVAAAHAAGLKVRSAISCALGCPYQGEVTPDEVEHLVKLFKQIGVDHCGVADTIGVGTPRRVQAVMARALKHYPLAQVSGHFHDTYGQALVNIYACLQLGIHTFDTSVAGLGGCPYAKGATGNVATEDVVFMLQGMGIDTGIDLDALVDAGGFISGVLGRSPASRAGKALLTQRARALA
;
A
#
# COMPACT_ATOMS: atom_id res chain seq x y z
N MET A 1 -21.83 10.53 -4.91
CA MET A 1 -22.36 9.24 -5.46
C MET A 1 -21.27 8.21 -5.22
N ILE A 2 -21.62 7.02 -4.73
CA ILE A 2 -20.69 5.90 -4.57
C ILE A 2 -20.22 5.46 -5.95
N PRO A 3 -18.93 5.24 -6.19
CA PRO A 3 -18.41 4.81 -7.49
C PRO A 3 -18.84 3.38 -7.83
N ASP A 4 -19.08 3.12 -9.13
CA ASP A 4 -19.44 1.77 -9.62
C ASP A 4 -18.20 0.86 -9.77
N ARG A 5 -17.00 1.45 -9.72
CA ARG A 5 -15.73 0.74 -9.85
C ARG A 5 -14.71 1.25 -8.84
N VAL A 6 -13.94 0.33 -8.27
CA VAL A 6 -12.86 0.60 -7.30
C VAL A 6 -11.55 -0.04 -7.77
N THR A 7 -10.46 0.69 -7.65
CA THR A 7 -9.10 0.19 -7.86
C THR A 7 -8.49 -0.21 -6.51
N LEU A 8 -8.00 -1.43 -6.41
CA LEU A 8 -7.23 -1.90 -5.27
C LEU A 8 -5.76 -1.99 -5.64
N VAL A 9 -4.92 -1.40 -4.80
CA VAL A 9 -3.46 -1.53 -4.86
C VAL A 9 -3.06 -2.57 -3.83
N ASP A 10 -2.56 -3.72 -4.26
CA ASP A 10 -2.08 -4.70 -3.28
C ASP A 10 -0.66 -4.37 -2.85
N VAL A 11 -0.52 -4.01 -1.58
CA VAL A 11 0.77 -3.69 -0.95
C VAL A 11 1.34 -4.89 -0.17
N GLY A 12 0.69 -6.04 -0.24
CA GLY A 12 1.10 -7.26 0.45
C GLY A 12 2.55 -7.67 0.18
N PRO A 13 3.03 -7.68 -1.09
CA PRO A 13 4.41 -8.06 -1.40
C PRO A 13 5.46 -7.11 -0.80
N ARG A 14 5.13 -5.82 -0.58
CA ARG A 14 6.02 -4.84 0.02
C ARG A 14 5.68 -4.59 1.49
N ASP A 15 4.62 -3.84 1.75
CA ASP A 15 4.26 -3.39 3.11
C ASP A 15 3.85 -4.56 3.99
N GLY A 16 3.07 -5.47 3.42
CA GLY A 16 2.62 -6.66 4.10
C GLY A 16 3.78 -7.55 4.56
N LEU A 17 4.70 -7.89 3.66
CA LEU A 17 5.83 -8.75 3.98
C LEU A 17 6.94 -8.05 4.76
N GLN A 18 7.07 -6.72 4.63
CA GLN A 18 8.16 -5.96 5.25
C GLN A 18 8.30 -6.21 6.76
N ASN A 19 7.19 -6.39 7.45
CA ASN A 19 7.13 -6.57 8.90
C ASN A 19 7.06 -8.03 9.35
N GLU A 20 7.13 -8.99 8.42
CA GLU A 20 7.17 -10.41 8.76
C GLU A 20 8.51 -10.78 9.41
N ALA A 21 8.43 -11.45 10.57
CA ALA A 21 9.62 -11.85 11.31
C ALA A 21 10.43 -12.94 10.59
N GLN A 22 9.73 -13.81 9.85
CA GLN A 22 10.36 -14.87 9.08
C GLN A 22 10.75 -14.36 7.69
N PRO A 23 12.03 -14.50 7.26
CA PRO A 23 12.44 -14.14 5.92
C PRO A 23 11.68 -14.95 4.86
N VAL A 24 11.13 -14.25 3.87
CA VAL A 24 10.46 -14.85 2.71
C VAL A 24 11.42 -14.79 1.53
N ALA A 25 11.73 -15.92 0.93
CA ALA A 25 12.61 -15.99 -0.23
C ALA A 25 12.02 -15.21 -1.44
N TRP A 26 12.87 -14.56 -2.22
CA TRP A 26 12.48 -13.79 -3.40
C TRP A 26 11.58 -14.57 -4.37
N ALA A 27 11.81 -15.87 -4.54
CA ALA A 27 10.98 -16.70 -5.41
C ALA A 27 9.50 -16.78 -4.96
N HIS A 28 9.25 -16.81 -3.64
CA HIS A 28 7.89 -16.76 -3.12
C HIS A 28 7.25 -15.38 -3.26
N LYS A 29 8.04 -14.29 -3.18
CA LYS A 29 7.55 -12.92 -3.43
C LYS A 29 7.15 -12.75 -4.89
N VAL A 30 7.96 -13.25 -5.82
CA VAL A 30 7.65 -13.27 -7.27
C VAL A 30 6.39 -14.08 -7.54
N GLU A 31 6.30 -15.30 -6.99
CA GLU A 31 5.11 -16.14 -7.14
C GLU A 31 3.86 -15.45 -6.57
N LEU A 32 3.97 -14.76 -5.43
CA LEU A 32 2.87 -13.98 -4.87
C LEU A 32 2.41 -12.91 -5.86
N VAL A 33 3.32 -12.14 -6.44
CA VAL A 33 2.99 -11.12 -7.45
C VAL A 33 2.29 -11.75 -8.64
N HIS A 34 2.77 -12.90 -9.14
CA HIS A 34 2.15 -13.60 -10.27
C HIS A 34 0.73 -14.07 -9.94
N ARG A 35 0.49 -14.58 -8.72
CA ARG A 35 -0.86 -14.97 -8.27
C ARG A 35 -1.81 -13.79 -8.15
N LEU A 36 -1.32 -12.66 -7.64
CA LEU A 36 -2.11 -11.41 -7.58
C LEU A 36 -2.49 -10.92 -8.97
N GLN A 37 -1.57 -10.94 -9.93
CA GLN A 37 -1.85 -10.64 -11.34
C GLN A 37 -2.93 -11.59 -11.93
N ALA A 38 -2.77 -12.89 -11.68
CA ALA A 38 -3.73 -13.90 -12.16
C ALA A 38 -5.11 -13.71 -11.52
N ALA A 39 -5.18 -13.26 -10.28
CA ALA A 39 -6.43 -12.90 -9.60
C ALA A 39 -7.07 -11.60 -10.12
N GLY A 40 -6.41 -10.86 -11.02
CA GLY A 40 -6.95 -9.64 -11.62
C GLY A 40 -6.46 -8.33 -11.02
N LEU A 41 -5.54 -8.36 -10.05
CA LEU A 41 -4.92 -7.14 -9.51
C LEU A 41 -4.19 -6.39 -10.62
N ARG A 42 -4.45 -5.09 -10.74
CA ARG A 42 -3.86 -4.22 -11.76
C ARG A 42 -2.85 -3.23 -11.21
N GLU A 43 -2.76 -3.12 -9.89
CA GLU A 43 -1.81 -2.26 -9.18
C GLU A 43 -1.19 -3.03 -8.03
N ILE A 44 0.14 -3.20 -8.06
CA ILE A 44 0.86 -4.00 -7.08
C ILE A 44 2.13 -3.27 -6.65
N GLU A 45 2.27 -3.02 -5.36
CA GLU A 45 3.50 -2.52 -4.77
C GLU A 45 4.41 -3.71 -4.45
N THR A 46 5.43 -3.90 -5.29
CA THR A 46 6.15 -5.17 -5.40
C THR A 46 7.28 -5.34 -4.40
N THR A 47 7.98 -4.26 -4.06
CA THR A 47 9.14 -4.28 -3.17
C THR A 47 9.53 -2.88 -2.71
N SER A 48 10.64 -2.79 -1.97
CA SER A 48 11.19 -1.53 -1.47
C SER A 48 12.71 -1.48 -1.68
N TYR A 49 13.22 -0.32 -2.03
CA TYR A 49 14.65 -0.04 -2.13
C TYR A 49 15.20 0.67 -0.88
N VAL A 50 14.66 0.34 0.28
CA VAL A 50 15.23 0.74 1.57
C VAL A 50 16.51 -0.01 1.85
N SER A 51 17.36 0.57 2.73
CA SER A 51 18.62 -0.09 3.10
C SER A 51 18.36 -1.46 3.74
N PRO A 52 19.02 -2.55 3.27
CA PRO A 52 18.94 -3.88 3.85
C PRO A 52 19.32 -3.94 5.33
N LYS A 53 20.09 -2.97 5.81
CA LYS A 53 20.46 -2.86 7.24
C LYS A 53 19.23 -2.54 8.11
N TRP A 54 18.27 -1.80 7.58
CA TRP A 54 17.05 -1.41 8.29
C TRP A 54 15.90 -2.37 8.03
N VAL A 55 15.80 -2.89 6.80
CA VAL A 55 14.73 -3.80 6.39
C VAL A 55 15.33 -5.00 5.64
N PRO A 56 15.90 -5.98 6.37
CA PRO A 56 16.53 -7.17 5.75
C PRO A 56 15.56 -7.94 4.85
N GLN A 57 14.27 -7.94 5.18
CA GLN A 57 13.22 -8.61 4.41
C GLN A 57 13.13 -8.12 2.95
N MET A 58 13.55 -6.89 2.65
CA MET A 58 13.53 -6.29 1.31
C MET A 58 14.91 -6.25 0.64
N ALA A 59 15.90 -6.99 1.18
CA ALA A 59 17.27 -7.02 0.63
C ALA A 59 17.36 -7.63 -0.79
N ASP A 60 16.37 -8.42 -1.15
CA ASP A 60 16.26 -9.14 -2.43
C ASP A 60 15.46 -8.38 -3.51
N ASN A 61 15.27 -7.06 -3.33
CA ASN A 61 14.45 -6.22 -4.21
C ASN A 61 14.82 -6.33 -5.69
N ALA A 62 16.09 -6.28 -6.03
CA ALA A 62 16.55 -6.41 -7.41
C ALA A 62 16.18 -7.77 -8.02
N GLN A 63 16.34 -8.86 -7.26
CA GLN A 63 15.94 -10.20 -7.68
C GLN A 63 14.44 -10.31 -7.90
N VAL A 64 13.63 -9.76 -7.00
CA VAL A 64 12.18 -9.72 -7.14
C VAL A 64 11.80 -8.99 -8.43
N MET A 65 12.31 -7.76 -8.63
CA MET A 65 12.00 -6.96 -9.81
C MET A 65 12.48 -7.59 -11.11
N GLN A 66 13.60 -8.30 -11.10
CA GLN A 66 14.15 -8.98 -12.28
C GLN A 66 13.31 -10.18 -12.71
N HIS A 67 12.68 -10.91 -11.78
CA HIS A 67 12.00 -12.17 -12.07
C HIS A 67 10.48 -12.06 -12.17
N ILE A 68 9.89 -10.89 -11.89
CA ILE A 68 8.47 -10.66 -12.13
C ILE A 68 8.22 -10.65 -13.64
N THR A 69 7.31 -11.49 -14.10
CA THR A 69 6.77 -11.45 -15.47
C THR A 69 5.76 -10.31 -15.57
N ARG A 70 6.11 -9.22 -16.28
CA ARG A 70 5.23 -8.04 -16.44
C ARG A 70 4.03 -8.38 -17.32
N GLN A 71 2.83 -8.10 -16.81
CA GLN A 71 1.59 -8.28 -17.55
C GLN A 71 1.12 -6.96 -18.15
N PRO A 72 0.57 -6.96 -19.39
CA PRO A 72 -0.08 -5.78 -19.95
C PRO A 72 -1.22 -5.29 -19.04
N GLY A 73 -1.31 -3.98 -18.83
CA GLY A 73 -2.36 -3.38 -18.00
C GLY A 73 -2.18 -3.53 -16.50
N VAL A 74 -1.07 -4.13 -16.03
CA VAL A 74 -0.69 -4.13 -14.62
C VAL A 74 0.38 -3.07 -14.37
N ARG A 75 0.21 -2.25 -13.36
CA ARG A 75 1.19 -1.28 -12.85
C ARG A 75 2.01 -1.87 -11.69
N TYR A 76 3.31 -1.65 -11.77
CA TYR A 76 4.26 -2.11 -10.75
C TYR A 76 4.88 -0.88 -10.08
N SER A 77 4.71 -0.78 -8.78
CA SER A 77 5.32 0.26 -7.98
C SER A 77 6.34 -0.30 -7.00
N VAL A 78 7.29 0.55 -6.61
CA VAL A 78 8.29 0.24 -5.58
C VAL A 78 8.44 1.44 -4.64
N LEU A 79 8.66 1.18 -3.35
CA LEU A 79 8.97 2.24 -2.41
C LEU A 79 10.45 2.64 -2.49
N VAL A 80 10.71 3.94 -2.56
CA VAL A 80 12.06 4.51 -2.56
C VAL A 80 12.23 5.51 -1.42
N PRO A 81 13.21 5.31 -0.50
CA PRO A 81 13.36 6.17 0.66
C PRO A 81 14.17 7.45 0.38
N ASN A 82 14.91 7.50 -0.73
CA ASN A 82 15.81 8.59 -1.10
C ASN A 82 16.35 8.40 -2.54
N MET A 83 17.23 9.31 -2.97
CA MET A 83 17.86 9.27 -4.30
C MET A 83 18.64 7.97 -4.54
N GLN A 84 19.36 7.45 -3.54
CA GLN A 84 20.09 6.19 -3.69
C GLN A 84 19.15 5.02 -3.98
N GLY A 85 18.00 4.96 -3.28
CA GLY A 85 16.96 3.95 -3.53
C GLY A 85 16.37 4.09 -4.92
N LEU A 86 16.09 5.31 -5.38
CA LEU A 86 15.60 5.55 -6.75
C LEU A 86 16.60 5.08 -7.80
N MET A 87 17.86 5.45 -7.67
CA MET A 87 18.92 5.05 -8.62
C MET A 87 19.09 3.53 -8.65
N ALA A 88 18.99 2.85 -7.50
CA ALA A 88 19.03 1.40 -7.44
C ALA A 88 17.81 0.75 -8.13
N ALA A 89 16.63 1.33 -8.00
CA ALA A 89 15.43 0.86 -8.70
C ALA A 89 15.56 1.03 -10.22
N LEU A 90 16.07 2.19 -10.66
CA LEU A 90 16.26 2.50 -12.08
C LEU A 90 17.38 1.66 -12.73
N ALA A 91 18.38 1.23 -11.97
CA ALA A 91 19.47 0.39 -12.50
C ALA A 91 18.98 -0.96 -13.06
N GLY A 92 17.79 -1.45 -12.63
CA GLY A 92 17.15 -2.64 -13.15
C GLY A 92 16.22 -2.40 -14.34
N VAL A 93 16.02 -1.15 -14.76
CA VAL A 93 15.10 -0.77 -15.84
C VAL A 93 15.87 -0.54 -17.13
N ASP A 94 15.50 -1.28 -18.18
CA ASP A 94 15.95 -1.03 -19.55
C ASP A 94 14.77 -0.50 -20.36
N ALA A 95 14.86 0.74 -20.80
CA ALA A 95 13.79 1.40 -21.56
C ALA A 95 13.44 0.69 -22.88
N ALA A 96 14.39 -0.08 -23.44
CA ALA A 96 14.15 -0.90 -24.65
C ALA A 96 13.49 -2.26 -24.34
N ASN A 97 13.45 -2.66 -23.07
CA ASN A 97 12.92 -3.96 -22.64
C ASN A 97 11.69 -3.81 -21.73
N PRO A 98 10.47 -3.95 -22.27
CA PRO A 98 9.24 -3.86 -21.48
C PRO A 98 9.16 -4.85 -20.31
N ALA A 99 9.92 -5.95 -20.36
CA ALA A 99 9.98 -6.92 -19.27
C ALA A 99 10.67 -6.38 -18.00
N THR A 100 11.37 -5.26 -18.07
CA THR A 100 12.00 -4.60 -16.91
C THR A 100 11.21 -3.39 -16.41
N ARG A 101 10.03 -3.11 -16.99
CA ARG A 101 9.24 -1.90 -16.71
C ARG A 101 8.99 -1.68 -15.22
N LEU A 102 9.22 -0.48 -14.78
CA LEU A 102 8.74 0.12 -13.54
C LEU A 102 7.79 1.26 -13.91
N ASP A 103 6.65 1.38 -13.24
CA ASP A 103 5.63 2.36 -13.61
C ASP A 103 5.53 3.52 -12.63
N GLU A 104 5.77 3.22 -11.35
CA GLU A 104 5.58 4.19 -10.27
C GLU A 104 6.58 3.98 -9.14
N VAL A 105 6.98 5.06 -8.50
CA VAL A 105 7.70 5.02 -7.23
C VAL A 105 6.85 5.60 -6.12
N VAL A 106 6.97 5.02 -4.93
CA VAL A 106 6.30 5.50 -3.72
C VAL A 106 7.31 6.20 -2.84
N VAL A 107 7.04 7.48 -2.55
CA VAL A 107 7.72 8.26 -1.51
C VAL A 107 6.81 8.36 -0.29
N PHE A 108 7.32 8.68 0.86
CA PHE A 108 6.52 8.69 2.08
C PHE A 108 6.85 9.88 2.98
N GLY A 109 5.90 10.24 3.82
CA GLY A 109 6.06 11.25 4.86
C GLY A 109 5.08 10.99 5.99
N SER A 110 5.17 11.76 7.05
CA SER A 110 4.24 11.64 8.17
C SER A 110 3.58 12.98 8.46
N ALA A 111 2.28 12.97 8.75
CA ALA A 111 1.57 14.14 9.24
C ALA A 111 1.94 14.51 10.69
N SER A 112 2.74 13.67 11.37
CA SER A 112 3.24 13.87 12.73
C SER A 112 4.72 14.18 12.72
N GLN A 113 5.13 15.31 13.29
CA GLN A 113 6.55 15.65 13.48
C GLN A 113 7.28 14.64 14.36
N ALA A 114 6.63 14.18 15.43
CA ALA A 114 7.22 13.20 16.34
C ALA A 114 7.49 11.86 15.63
N PHE A 115 6.59 11.44 14.72
CA PHE A 115 6.80 10.23 13.92
C PHE A 115 7.88 10.43 12.86
N SER A 116 7.90 11.58 12.18
CA SER A 116 8.94 11.91 11.20
C SER A 116 10.33 11.83 11.83
N GLN A 117 10.54 12.47 12.96
CA GLN A 117 11.81 12.42 13.69
C GLN A 117 12.23 11.00 14.07
N ARG A 118 11.30 10.16 14.53
CA ARG A 118 11.62 8.78 14.94
C ARG A 118 11.83 7.83 13.77
N ASN A 119 11.06 8.01 12.68
CA ASN A 119 11.07 7.09 11.54
C ASN A 119 12.19 7.39 10.53
N ILE A 120 12.45 8.66 10.26
CA ILE A 120 13.40 9.10 9.21
C ILE A 120 14.42 10.15 9.69
N ASN A 121 14.44 10.43 10.99
CA ASN A 121 15.39 11.33 11.64
C ASN A 121 15.46 12.71 10.97
N CYS A 122 14.31 13.32 10.68
CA CYS A 122 14.19 14.67 10.15
C CYS A 122 12.80 15.25 10.40
N SER A 123 12.66 16.59 10.25
CA SER A 123 11.37 17.25 10.25
C SER A 123 10.55 16.90 9.01
N ILE A 124 9.27 17.29 9.02
CA ILE A 124 8.40 17.14 7.84
C ILE A 124 8.98 17.93 6.68
N GLU A 125 9.36 19.20 6.91
CA GLU A 125 9.91 20.10 5.91
C GLU A 125 11.21 19.56 5.32
N GLU A 126 12.15 19.13 6.15
CA GLU A 126 13.41 18.50 5.73
C GLU A 126 13.16 17.22 4.91
N SER A 127 12.11 16.45 5.23
CA SER A 127 11.76 15.26 4.46
C SER A 127 11.32 15.62 3.04
N ILE A 128 10.57 16.70 2.88
CA ILE A 128 10.15 17.21 1.58
C ILE A 128 11.34 17.72 0.77
N ASP A 129 12.26 18.46 1.39
CA ASP A 129 13.50 18.90 0.72
C ASP A 129 14.33 17.71 0.21
N ARG A 130 14.36 16.60 0.97
CA ARG A 130 15.04 15.37 0.55
C ARG A 130 14.29 14.65 -0.59
N PHE A 131 12.96 14.70 -0.62
CA PHE A 131 12.17 14.05 -1.66
C PHE A 131 12.00 14.87 -2.94
N ALA A 132 12.09 16.20 -2.90
CA ALA A 132 11.97 17.04 -4.10
C ALA A 132 12.88 16.60 -5.25
N PRO A 133 14.21 16.37 -5.07
CA PRO A 133 15.05 15.86 -6.14
C PRO A 133 14.71 14.44 -6.57
N VAL A 134 14.19 13.58 -5.66
CA VAL A 134 13.76 12.21 -5.99
C VAL A 134 12.55 12.25 -6.93
N VAL A 135 11.54 13.08 -6.63
CA VAL A 135 10.36 13.28 -7.47
C VAL A 135 10.75 13.78 -8.87
N ALA A 136 11.60 14.80 -8.93
CA ALA A 136 12.08 15.35 -10.21
C ALA A 136 12.83 14.29 -11.05
N ALA A 137 13.69 13.49 -10.43
CA ALA A 137 14.44 12.44 -11.11
C ALA A 137 13.52 11.27 -11.55
N ALA A 138 12.54 10.91 -10.76
CA ALA A 138 11.53 9.90 -11.13
C ALA A 138 10.74 10.34 -12.37
N HIS A 139 10.27 11.59 -12.40
CA HIS A 139 9.57 12.16 -13.56
C HIS A 139 10.47 12.21 -14.80
N ALA A 140 11.75 12.60 -14.64
CA ALA A 140 12.70 12.59 -15.74
C ALA A 140 12.93 11.18 -16.32
N ALA A 141 12.76 10.14 -15.50
CA ALA A 141 12.77 8.73 -15.92
C ALA A 141 11.40 8.23 -16.45
N GLY A 142 10.40 9.10 -16.56
CA GLY A 142 9.06 8.74 -17.05
C GLY A 142 8.16 8.03 -16.04
N LEU A 143 8.57 7.97 -14.77
CA LEU A 143 7.80 7.33 -13.70
C LEU A 143 6.75 8.26 -13.10
N LYS A 144 5.65 7.68 -12.61
CA LYS A 144 4.74 8.36 -11.70
C LYS A 144 5.26 8.32 -10.27
N VAL A 145 4.82 9.29 -9.47
CA VAL A 145 5.19 9.36 -8.06
C VAL A 145 3.94 9.41 -7.19
N ARG A 146 3.81 8.44 -6.30
CA ARG A 146 2.77 8.38 -5.27
C ARG A 146 3.38 8.71 -3.90
N SER A 147 2.65 9.45 -3.06
CA SER A 147 3.00 9.60 -1.66
C SER A 147 2.22 8.65 -0.76
N ALA A 148 2.84 8.23 0.35
CA ALA A 148 2.18 7.57 1.47
C ALA A 148 2.30 8.50 2.70
N ILE A 149 1.17 9.09 3.14
CA ILE A 149 1.12 9.99 4.29
C ILE A 149 0.77 9.19 5.54
N SER A 150 1.78 8.83 6.32
CA SER A 150 1.62 8.11 7.58
C SER A 150 1.01 8.98 8.68
N CYS A 151 0.39 8.33 9.66
CA CYS A 151 -0.18 8.95 10.85
C CYS A 151 -1.26 10.01 10.58
N ALA A 152 -1.98 9.91 9.46
CA ALA A 152 -2.99 10.90 9.10
C ALA A 152 -4.22 10.93 10.04
N LEU A 153 -4.46 9.87 10.78
CA LEU A 153 -5.62 9.75 11.69
C LEU A 153 -5.23 9.60 13.17
N GLY A 154 -3.94 9.56 13.44
CA GLY A 154 -3.38 9.45 14.78
C GLY A 154 -1.95 8.94 14.74
N CYS A 155 -1.18 9.31 15.76
CA CYS A 155 0.24 9.01 15.88
C CYS A 155 0.53 8.28 17.19
N PRO A 156 1.34 7.19 17.17
CA PRO A 156 1.66 6.45 18.41
C PRO A 156 2.54 7.23 19.38
N TYR A 157 3.11 8.35 18.96
CA TYR A 157 4.01 9.18 19.77
C TYR A 157 3.40 10.53 20.15
N GLN A 158 2.72 11.19 19.20
CA GLN A 158 2.11 12.50 19.36
C GLN A 158 0.67 12.40 19.89
N GLY A 159 -0.01 11.28 19.61
CA GLY A 159 -1.43 11.09 19.87
C GLY A 159 -2.29 11.64 18.74
N GLU A 160 -3.04 12.70 18.98
CA GLU A 160 -3.92 13.28 17.98
C GLU A 160 -3.13 13.93 16.83
N VAL A 161 -3.67 13.79 15.62
CA VAL A 161 -3.22 14.48 14.40
C VAL A 161 -4.45 15.10 13.77
N THR A 162 -4.40 16.41 13.56
CA THR A 162 -5.52 17.19 13.05
C THR A 162 -5.61 17.12 11.53
N PRO A 163 -6.79 17.32 10.92
CA PRO A 163 -6.91 17.43 9.46
C PRO A 163 -6.06 18.55 8.85
N ASP A 164 -5.75 19.62 9.60
CA ASP A 164 -4.93 20.73 9.12
C ASP A 164 -3.43 20.35 9.05
N GLU A 165 -2.93 19.53 9.99
CA GLU A 165 -1.58 18.96 9.91
C GLU A 165 -1.43 18.05 8.70
N VAL A 166 -2.45 17.24 8.41
CA VAL A 166 -2.47 16.42 7.18
C VAL A 166 -2.50 17.28 5.92
N GLU A 167 -3.37 18.31 5.88
CA GLU A 167 -3.45 19.25 4.76
C GLU A 167 -2.11 19.96 4.50
N HIS A 168 -1.35 20.28 5.54
CA HIS A 168 -0.02 20.88 5.43
C HIS A 168 0.92 19.96 4.61
N LEU A 169 1.05 18.68 4.99
CA LEU A 169 1.90 17.75 4.25
C LEU A 169 1.38 17.45 2.83
N VAL A 170 0.06 17.37 2.65
CA VAL A 170 -0.57 17.22 1.31
C VAL A 170 -0.14 18.36 0.38
N LYS A 171 -0.15 19.61 0.86
CA LYS A 171 0.33 20.79 0.11
C LYS A 171 1.80 20.68 -0.25
N LEU A 172 2.64 20.29 0.70
CA LEU A 172 4.08 20.14 0.47
C LEU A 172 4.37 19.08 -0.59
N PHE A 173 3.73 17.92 -0.54
CA PHE A 173 3.86 16.91 -1.59
C PHE A 173 3.36 17.41 -2.96
N LYS A 174 2.25 18.15 -2.98
CA LYS A 174 1.77 18.75 -4.22
C LYS A 174 2.75 19.75 -4.82
N GLN A 175 3.42 20.56 -3.99
CA GLN A 175 4.39 21.56 -4.42
C GLN A 175 5.63 20.94 -5.07
N ILE A 176 6.09 19.80 -4.60
CA ILE A 176 7.24 19.08 -5.20
C ILE A 176 6.83 18.18 -6.38
N GLY A 177 5.56 18.18 -6.77
CA GLY A 177 5.08 17.52 -7.99
C GLY A 177 4.61 16.07 -7.81
N VAL A 178 4.36 15.59 -6.59
CA VAL A 178 3.79 14.25 -6.38
C VAL A 178 2.47 14.11 -7.14
N ASP A 179 2.31 13.02 -7.91
CA ASP A 179 1.16 12.80 -8.80
C ASP A 179 -0.06 12.28 -8.02
N HIS A 180 0.13 11.47 -6.99
CA HIS A 180 -0.96 10.79 -6.26
C HIS A 180 -0.74 10.85 -4.74
N CYS A 181 -1.79 11.20 -4.01
CA CYS A 181 -1.78 11.36 -2.56
C CYS A 181 -2.43 10.16 -1.87
N GLY A 182 -1.64 9.32 -1.22
CA GLY A 182 -2.11 8.23 -0.36
C GLY A 182 -2.17 8.67 1.10
N VAL A 183 -3.33 8.52 1.74
CA VAL A 183 -3.57 8.91 3.14
C VAL A 183 -3.70 7.67 4.00
N ALA A 184 -2.83 7.52 5.03
CA ALA A 184 -2.72 6.30 5.79
C ALA A 184 -3.14 6.45 7.27
N ASP A 185 -3.98 5.51 7.71
CA ASP A 185 -4.29 5.23 9.11
C ASP A 185 -3.28 4.20 9.66
N THR A 186 -2.09 4.67 9.96
CA THR A 186 -0.93 3.84 10.32
C THR A 186 -1.15 2.94 11.54
N ILE A 187 -2.00 3.35 12.47
CA ILE A 187 -2.27 2.61 13.71
C ILE A 187 -3.72 2.10 13.81
N GLY A 188 -4.54 2.34 12.77
CA GLY A 188 -5.89 1.82 12.67
C GLY A 188 -6.91 2.46 13.63
N VAL A 189 -6.66 3.70 14.09
CA VAL A 189 -7.54 4.42 15.05
C VAL A 189 -8.58 5.31 14.39
N GLY A 190 -8.56 5.38 13.06
CA GLY A 190 -9.49 6.19 12.28
C GLY A 190 -10.93 5.71 12.44
N THR A 191 -11.84 6.67 12.43
CA THR A 191 -13.27 6.44 12.40
C THR A 191 -13.88 7.17 11.20
N PRO A 192 -15.05 6.77 10.67
CA PRO A 192 -15.62 7.34 9.44
C PRO A 192 -15.64 8.87 9.41
N ARG A 193 -16.08 9.50 10.49
CA ARG A 193 -16.14 10.97 10.56
C ARG A 193 -14.75 11.63 10.47
N ARG A 194 -13.75 11.05 11.14
CA ARG A 194 -12.36 11.57 11.09
C ARG A 194 -11.75 11.35 9.71
N VAL A 195 -11.95 10.16 9.13
CA VAL A 195 -11.49 9.83 7.78
C VAL A 195 -12.07 10.81 6.76
N GLN A 196 -13.39 11.05 6.78
CA GLN A 196 -14.02 12.00 5.87
C GLN A 196 -13.45 13.42 6.03
N ALA A 197 -13.20 13.87 7.25
CA ALA A 197 -12.61 15.19 7.50
C ALA A 197 -11.19 15.31 6.91
N VAL A 198 -10.35 14.29 7.08
CA VAL A 198 -8.98 14.26 6.53
C VAL A 198 -9.00 14.14 5.00
N MET A 199 -9.80 13.22 4.44
CA MET A 199 -9.89 13.04 3.00
C MET A 199 -10.41 14.29 2.30
N ALA A 200 -11.36 15.01 2.89
CA ALA A 200 -11.83 16.29 2.36
C ALA A 200 -10.71 17.34 2.27
N ARG A 201 -9.69 17.29 3.14
CA ARG A 201 -8.51 18.16 3.04
C ARG A 201 -7.62 17.78 1.85
N ALA A 202 -7.37 16.47 1.63
CA ALA A 202 -6.61 16.01 0.48
C ALA A 202 -7.28 16.37 -0.86
N LEU A 203 -8.61 16.23 -0.92
CA LEU A 203 -9.41 16.54 -2.11
C LEU A 203 -9.45 18.04 -2.49
N LYS A 204 -9.00 18.94 -1.62
CA LYS A 204 -8.81 20.36 -2.00
C LYS A 204 -7.61 20.56 -2.93
N HIS A 205 -6.64 19.65 -2.91
CA HIS A 205 -5.35 19.78 -3.59
C HIS A 205 -5.15 18.76 -4.70
N TYR A 206 -5.84 17.62 -4.63
CA TYR A 206 -5.77 16.54 -5.61
C TYR A 206 -7.18 16.18 -6.11
N PRO A 207 -7.35 15.90 -7.42
CA PRO A 207 -8.61 15.36 -7.92
C PRO A 207 -8.87 13.96 -7.36
N LEU A 208 -10.13 13.51 -7.35
CA LEU A 208 -10.55 12.20 -6.83
C LEU A 208 -9.69 11.02 -7.32
N ALA A 209 -9.35 11.01 -8.61
CA ALA A 209 -8.54 9.97 -9.22
C ALA A 209 -7.06 9.95 -8.74
N GLN A 210 -6.64 10.94 -7.97
CA GLN A 210 -5.28 11.07 -7.43
C GLN A 210 -5.24 11.02 -5.89
N VAL A 211 -6.32 10.53 -5.26
CA VAL A 211 -6.37 10.34 -3.80
C VAL A 211 -6.69 8.90 -3.50
N SER A 212 -5.92 8.27 -2.61
CA SER A 212 -6.18 6.92 -2.10
C SER A 212 -6.20 6.86 -0.58
N GLY A 213 -6.88 5.83 -0.06
CA GLY A 213 -6.89 5.50 1.35
C GLY A 213 -6.10 4.23 1.63
N HIS A 214 -5.33 4.25 2.73
CA HIS A 214 -4.61 3.11 3.25
C HIS A 214 -5.00 2.92 4.72
N PHE A 215 -5.68 1.82 5.03
CA PHE A 215 -6.26 1.63 6.36
C PHE A 215 -5.74 0.36 7.01
N HIS A 216 -5.21 0.51 8.24
CA HIS A 216 -4.96 -0.62 9.12
C HIS A 216 -6.24 -1.07 9.82
N ASP A 217 -6.41 -2.38 9.96
CA ASP A 217 -7.61 -2.98 10.58
C ASP A 217 -7.40 -3.33 12.07
N THR A 218 -6.45 -2.65 12.73
CA THR A 218 -6.06 -2.88 14.13
C THR A 218 -7.27 -2.94 15.07
N TYR A 219 -8.23 -2.03 14.89
CA TYR A 219 -9.45 -1.97 15.68
C TYR A 219 -10.70 -2.36 14.88
N GLY A 220 -10.56 -3.04 13.76
CA GLY A 220 -11.68 -3.52 12.94
C GLY A 220 -12.45 -2.40 12.23
N GLN A 221 -11.83 -1.24 11.98
CA GLN A 221 -12.48 -0.07 11.40
C GLN A 221 -12.17 0.13 9.90
N ALA A 222 -11.27 -0.66 9.33
CA ALA A 222 -10.80 -0.40 7.98
C ALA A 222 -11.91 -0.46 6.92
N LEU A 223 -12.78 -1.46 6.94
CA LEU A 223 -13.88 -1.60 5.97
C LEU A 223 -14.88 -0.45 6.06
N VAL A 224 -15.26 -0.02 7.27
CA VAL A 224 -16.18 1.11 7.42
C VAL A 224 -15.53 2.44 7.03
N ASN A 225 -14.21 2.57 7.19
CA ASN A 225 -13.44 3.73 6.74
C ASN A 225 -13.34 3.78 5.21
N ILE A 226 -13.14 2.62 4.54
CA ILE A 226 -13.23 2.51 3.08
C ILE A 226 -14.63 2.94 2.60
N TYR A 227 -15.69 2.44 3.25
CA TYR A 227 -17.06 2.83 2.91
C TYR A 227 -17.28 4.35 3.06
N ALA A 228 -16.73 4.96 4.12
CA ALA A 228 -16.79 6.41 4.31
C ALA A 228 -16.07 7.19 3.19
N CYS A 229 -14.97 6.65 2.66
CA CYS A 229 -14.26 7.22 1.50
C CYS A 229 -15.08 7.07 0.20
N LEU A 230 -15.74 5.93 -0.01
CA LEU A 230 -16.64 5.71 -1.15
C LEU A 230 -17.77 6.75 -1.19
N GLN A 231 -18.30 7.16 -0.02
CA GLN A 231 -19.30 8.23 0.06
C GLN A 231 -18.79 9.59 -0.42
N LEU A 232 -17.47 9.83 -0.36
CA LEU A 232 -16.81 11.01 -0.93
C LEU A 232 -16.46 10.86 -2.41
N GLY A 233 -16.67 9.67 -3.00
CA GLY A 233 -16.30 9.34 -4.37
C GLY A 233 -14.87 8.83 -4.54
N ILE A 234 -14.08 8.69 -3.46
CA ILE A 234 -12.75 8.11 -3.51
C ILE A 234 -12.89 6.62 -3.86
N HIS A 235 -12.08 6.17 -4.82
CA HIS A 235 -12.21 4.84 -5.43
C HIS A 235 -10.88 4.09 -5.60
N THR A 236 -9.82 4.54 -4.90
CA THR A 236 -8.53 3.84 -4.87
C THR A 236 -8.15 3.55 -3.42
N PHE A 237 -7.81 2.29 -3.12
CA PHE A 237 -7.44 1.85 -1.77
C PHE A 237 -6.27 0.89 -1.79
N ASP A 238 -5.34 1.10 -0.86
CA ASP A 238 -4.28 0.14 -0.57
C ASP A 238 -4.86 -0.97 0.31
N THR A 239 -4.53 -2.21 -0.05
CA THR A 239 -4.96 -3.42 0.65
C THR A 239 -3.83 -4.43 0.66
N SER A 240 -3.93 -5.47 1.46
CA SER A 240 -2.88 -6.50 1.54
C SER A 240 -3.48 -7.89 1.51
N VAL A 241 -3.11 -8.71 0.52
CA VAL A 241 -3.56 -10.10 0.43
C VAL A 241 -3.34 -10.85 1.74
N ALA A 242 -4.27 -11.70 2.11
CA ALA A 242 -4.29 -12.44 3.39
C ALA A 242 -4.26 -11.55 4.65
N GLY A 243 -4.41 -10.23 4.52
CA GLY A 243 -4.17 -9.29 5.61
C GLY A 243 -2.72 -9.31 6.08
N LEU A 244 -1.76 -9.45 5.14
CA LEU A 244 -0.33 -9.41 5.45
C LEU A 244 0.06 -8.06 6.04
N GLY A 245 0.98 -8.11 6.97
CA GLY A 245 1.48 -6.97 7.70
C GLY A 245 1.16 -7.05 9.18
N GLY A 246 1.83 -6.24 9.94
CA GLY A 246 1.61 -6.03 11.35
C GLY A 246 1.73 -4.55 11.64
N CYS A 247 1.19 -4.10 12.74
CA CYS A 247 1.48 -2.77 13.22
C CYS A 247 2.68 -2.84 14.19
N PRO A 248 3.87 -2.40 13.81
CA PRO A 248 5.02 -2.42 14.71
C PRO A 248 4.81 -1.59 15.98
N TYR A 249 3.81 -0.71 15.96
CA TYR A 249 3.43 0.18 17.05
C TYR A 249 2.32 -0.37 17.95
N ALA A 250 1.69 -1.49 17.56
CA ALA A 250 0.63 -2.15 18.33
C ALA A 250 0.86 -3.66 18.30
N LYS A 251 1.51 -4.22 19.34
CA LYS A 251 1.79 -5.66 19.44
C LYS A 251 0.51 -6.47 19.34
N GLY A 252 0.48 -7.44 18.42
CA GLY A 252 -0.66 -8.35 18.22
C GLY A 252 -1.80 -7.77 17.37
N ALA A 253 -1.66 -6.54 16.88
CA ALA A 253 -2.63 -5.95 15.98
C ALA A 253 -2.48 -6.52 14.56
N THR A 254 -3.60 -6.76 13.89
CA THR A 254 -3.64 -6.94 12.44
C THR A 254 -3.15 -5.63 11.81
N GLY A 255 -2.31 -5.72 10.78
CA GLY A 255 -1.86 -4.56 10.05
C GLY A 255 -2.88 -4.10 9.00
N ASN A 256 -2.47 -4.16 7.75
CA ASN A 256 -3.28 -3.76 6.59
C ASN A 256 -4.64 -4.47 6.54
N VAL A 257 -5.66 -3.77 6.04
CA VAL A 257 -6.92 -4.40 5.67
C VAL A 257 -6.68 -5.47 4.60
N ALA A 258 -7.32 -6.63 4.76
CA ALA A 258 -7.16 -7.73 3.82
C ALA A 258 -7.86 -7.43 2.48
N THR A 259 -7.18 -7.71 1.37
CA THR A 259 -7.71 -7.50 0.02
C THR A 259 -8.99 -8.32 -0.19
N GLU A 260 -9.01 -9.56 0.29
CA GLU A 260 -10.18 -10.46 0.20
C GLU A 260 -11.39 -9.90 0.94
N ASP A 261 -11.19 -9.28 2.12
CA ASP A 261 -12.28 -8.70 2.91
C ASP A 261 -12.89 -7.49 2.20
N VAL A 262 -12.04 -6.66 1.56
CA VAL A 262 -12.47 -5.50 0.77
C VAL A 262 -13.17 -5.94 -0.51
N VAL A 263 -12.63 -6.91 -1.25
CA VAL A 263 -13.26 -7.44 -2.48
C VAL A 263 -14.62 -8.05 -2.14
N PHE A 264 -14.71 -8.84 -1.08
CA PHE A 264 -15.98 -9.43 -0.62
C PHE A 264 -17.04 -8.36 -0.33
N MET A 265 -16.67 -7.30 0.39
CA MET A 265 -17.57 -6.17 0.69
C MET A 265 -18.02 -5.47 -0.60
N LEU A 266 -17.07 -5.13 -1.50
CA LEU A 266 -17.37 -4.37 -2.71
C LEU A 266 -18.23 -5.16 -3.69
N GLN A 267 -17.97 -6.46 -3.87
CA GLN A 267 -18.80 -7.34 -4.69
C GLN A 267 -20.23 -7.45 -4.13
N GLY A 268 -20.36 -7.57 -2.80
CA GLY A 268 -21.68 -7.56 -2.13
C GLY A 268 -22.45 -6.25 -2.31
N MET A 269 -21.75 -5.14 -2.57
CA MET A 269 -22.33 -3.83 -2.88
C MET A 269 -22.58 -3.62 -4.38
N GLY A 270 -22.24 -4.58 -5.26
CA GLY A 270 -22.34 -4.45 -6.71
C GLY A 270 -21.26 -3.53 -7.33
N ILE A 271 -20.16 -3.30 -6.62
CA ILE A 271 -19.05 -2.46 -7.07
C ILE A 271 -17.98 -3.35 -7.75
N ASP A 272 -17.64 -3.03 -9.00
CA ASP A 272 -16.63 -3.76 -9.77
C ASP A 272 -15.21 -3.46 -9.27
N THR A 273 -14.42 -4.52 -9.09
CA THR A 273 -12.98 -4.42 -8.81
C THR A 273 -12.14 -5.05 -9.92
N GLY A 274 -12.75 -5.85 -10.80
CA GLY A 274 -12.07 -6.67 -11.78
C GLY A 274 -11.26 -7.84 -11.19
N ILE A 275 -11.47 -8.15 -9.90
CA ILE A 275 -10.69 -9.15 -9.15
C ILE A 275 -11.53 -10.40 -8.96
N ASP A 276 -10.96 -11.56 -9.30
CA ASP A 276 -11.48 -12.88 -8.98
C ASP A 276 -11.18 -13.20 -7.51
N LEU A 277 -12.22 -13.22 -6.69
CA LEU A 277 -12.09 -13.47 -5.26
C LEU A 277 -11.57 -14.89 -4.96
N ASP A 278 -11.93 -15.87 -5.77
CA ASP A 278 -11.51 -17.25 -5.56
C ASP A 278 -10.00 -17.40 -5.83
N ALA A 279 -9.50 -16.85 -6.92
CA ALA A 279 -8.07 -16.82 -7.21
C ALA A 279 -7.28 -15.98 -6.19
N LEU A 280 -7.87 -14.88 -5.69
CA LEU A 280 -7.26 -14.06 -4.64
C LEU A 280 -7.15 -14.84 -3.31
N VAL A 281 -8.17 -15.58 -2.93
CA VAL A 281 -8.15 -16.47 -1.74
C VAL A 281 -7.07 -17.54 -1.87
N ASP A 282 -6.84 -18.08 -3.07
CA ASP A 282 -5.76 -19.03 -3.33
C ASP A 282 -4.37 -18.37 -3.20
N ALA A 283 -4.22 -17.12 -3.66
CA ALA A 283 -3.00 -16.34 -3.45
C ALA A 283 -2.74 -16.09 -1.95
N GLY A 284 -3.79 -15.75 -1.19
CA GLY A 284 -3.72 -15.58 0.26
C GLY A 284 -3.38 -16.89 0.99
N GLY A 285 -3.95 -18.01 0.55
CA GLY A 285 -3.62 -19.35 1.06
C GLY A 285 -2.17 -19.72 0.80
N PHE A 286 -1.66 -19.46 -0.40
CA PHE A 286 -0.26 -19.70 -0.77
C PHE A 286 0.70 -18.98 0.17
N ILE A 287 0.58 -17.66 0.30
CA ILE A 287 1.55 -16.89 1.11
C ILE A 287 1.42 -17.22 2.60
N SER A 288 0.21 -17.51 3.08
CA SER A 288 -0.02 -17.94 4.45
C SER A 288 0.65 -19.29 4.73
N GLY A 289 0.63 -20.22 3.77
CA GLY A 289 1.35 -21.49 3.81
C GLY A 289 2.87 -21.29 3.87
N VAL A 290 3.43 -20.37 3.09
CA VAL A 290 4.87 -20.01 3.14
C VAL A 290 5.24 -19.47 4.52
N LEU A 291 4.36 -18.68 5.14
CA LEU A 291 4.56 -18.10 6.46
C LEU A 291 4.22 -19.07 7.62
N GLY A 292 3.69 -20.26 7.32
CA GLY A 292 3.31 -21.25 8.32
C GLY A 292 2.16 -20.82 9.24
N ARG A 293 1.25 -19.95 8.76
CA ARG A 293 0.11 -19.44 9.53
C ARG A 293 -1.17 -19.34 8.70
N SER A 294 -2.30 -19.23 9.37
CA SER A 294 -3.58 -18.95 8.70
C SER A 294 -3.63 -17.50 8.20
N PRO A 295 -4.37 -17.20 7.10
CA PRO A 295 -4.65 -15.85 6.69
C PRO A 295 -5.25 -15.02 7.82
N ALA A 296 -4.94 -13.73 7.89
CA ALA A 296 -5.61 -12.80 8.79
C ALA A 296 -6.97 -12.35 8.20
N SER A 297 -7.14 -12.40 6.88
CA SER A 297 -8.41 -12.13 6.19
C SER A 297 -9.55 -12.98 6.76
N ARG A 298 -10.67 -12.34 7.11
CA ARG A 298 -11.89 -13.02 7.58
C ARG A 298 -12.60 -13.73 6.42
N ALA A 299 -12.77 -13.06 5.29
CA ALA A 299 -13.38 -13.63 4.09
C ALA A 299 -12.52 -14.79 3.55
N GLY A 300 -11.20 -14.58 3.41
CA GLY A 300 -10.26 -15.61 2.95
C GLY A 300 -10.31 -16.87 3.80
N LYS A 301 -10.28 -16.71 5.13
CA LYS A 301 -10.37 -17.85 6.07
C LYS A 301 -11.68 -18.60 5.96
N ALA A 302 -12.81 -17.87 5.87
CA ALA A 302 -14.15 -18.47 5.74
C ALA A 302 -14.27 -19.26 4.43
N LEU A 303 -13.85 -18.67 3.30
CA LEU A 303 -13.92 -19.30 1.97
C LEU A 303 -13.00 -20.53 1.87
N LEU A 304 -11.78 -20.48 2.38
CA LEU A 304 -10.87 -21.64 2.43
C LEU A 304 -11.49 -22.80 3.25
N THR A 305 -12.09 -22.48 4.39
CA THR A 305 -12.76 -23.48 5.25
C THR A 305 -13.99 -24.10 4.55
N GLN A 306 -14.77 -23.29 3.86
CA GLN A 306 -15.94 -23.77 3.10
C GLN A 306 -15.50 -24.73 1.97
N ARG A 307 -14.46 -24.37 1.21
CA ARG A 307 -13.94 -25.24 0.14
C ARG A 307 -13.38 -26.55 0.66
N ALA A 308 -12.64 -26.54 1.79
CA ALA A 308 -12.13 -27.76 2.40
C ALA A 308 -13.26 -28.72 2.82
N ARG A 309 -14.39 -28.19 3.32
CA ARG A 309 -15.56 -29.01 3.67
C ARG A 309 -16.31 -29.57 2.47
N ALA A 310 -16.29 -28.90 1.33
CA ALA A 310 -16.92 -29.37 0.11
C ALA A 310 -16.15 -30.51 -0.57
N LEU A 311 -14.86 -30.67 -0.22
CA LEU A 311 -13.99 -31.73 -0.74
C LEU A 311 -13.90 -32.95 0.20
N ALA A 312 -14.40 -32.85 1.44
CA ALA A 312 -14.40 -33.91 2.44
C ALA A 312 -15.73 -34.69 2.42
#